data_367079f49f4580f9ae2e0274d37b8255
#
_entry.id   367079f49f4580f9ae2e0274d37b8255
#
_cell.length_a   1.000
_cell.length_b   1.000
_cell.length_c   1.000
_cell.angle_alpha   90.00
_cell.angle_beta   90.00
_cell.angle_gamma   90.00
#
_symmetry.space_group_name_H-M   'P 1'
#
loop_
_entity.id
_entity.type
_entity.pdbx_description
1 polymer ?
#
loop_
_entity_poly.entity_id
_entity_poly.type
_entity_poly.pdbx_seq_one_letter_code
_entity_poly.pdbx_strand_id
1 'polypeptide(L)'
;ILPQATAADAQTANLQQILNGCGFDQQQHEAIRSDLQSGRIGLAQNRLPNNMTLEDIKPEDFIETRSGIPAQLIELGHQAIQQGKVGVVTLAAGVGSRWTEGAGVCKALHPFNRFSGRHRSFIEVHLAKNRKTSNDCNGSIPHVFTTSYLTDDAIRTHLSTHQNHGLKNQVYVSAGRSIGMRMIPMIRDLRFLWEETAQQILDEQQQKMRESARAALMGWAKQMGEGTDYVDNLPHQCIHPVGHWYEVPNMLLNGILNQMLSDQPELEYLMLH
;
A
#
# COMPACT_ATOMS: atom_id res chain seq x y z
N ILE A 1 -13.01 -23.64 4.42
CA ILE A 1 -13.98 -22.68 4.91
C ILE A 1 -13.62 -21.28 4.40
N LEU A 2 -13.26 -21.21 3.14
CA LEU A 2 -13.11 -19.91 2.47
C LEU A 2 -14.49 -19.32 2.19
N PRO A 3 -14.65 -18.00 2.24
CA PRO A 3 -15.88 -17.37 1.80
C PRO A 3 -16.17 -17.77 0.36
N GLN A 4 -17.37 -18.28 0.11
CA GLN A 4 -17.82 -18.56 -1.25
C GLN A 4 -18.35 -17.28 -1.87
N ALA A 5 -18.12 -17.10 -3.16
CA ALA A 5 -18.75 -16.02 -3.91
C ALA A 5 -20.26 -16.20 -3.89
N THR A 6 -20.99 -15.12 -3.65
CA THR A 6 -22.45 -15.15 -3.84
C THR A 6 -22.77 -15.24 -5.33
N ALA A 7 -23.98 -15.70 -5.66
CA ALA A 7 -24.43 -15.73 -7.05
C ALA A 7 -24.37 -14.33 -7.71
N ALA A 8 -24.59 -13.27 -6.94
CA ALA A 8 -24.47 -11.89 -7.39
C ALA A 8 -23.03 -11.50 -7.70
N ASP A 9 -22.08 -11.92 -6.85
CA ASP A 9 -20.65 -11.66 -7.07
C ASP A 9 -20.12 -12.43 -8.28
N ALA A 10 -20.56 -13.66 -8.47
CA ALA A 10 -20.20 -14.47 -9.64
C ALA A 10 -20.74 -13.90 -10.95
N GLN A 11 -21.89 -13.21 -10.92
CA GLN A 11 -22.48 -12.58 -12.11
C GLN A 11 -21.85 -11.20 -12.42
N THR A 12 -21.40 -10.46 -11.41
CA THR A 12 -20.88 -9.10 -11.58
C THR A 12 -19.37 -9.01 -11.73
N ALA A 13 -18.63 -10.01 -11.28
CA ALA A 13 -17.17 -9.95 -11.23
C ALA A 13 -16.55 -11.18 -11.90
N ASN A 14 -16.45 -11.14 -13.22
CA ASN A 14 -15.55 -12.05 -13.92
C ASN A 14 -14.11 -11.73 -13.46
N LEU A 15 -13.43 -12.71 -12.85
CA LEU A 15 -12.04 -12.59 -12.38
C LEU A 15 -11.13 -11.98 -13.45
N GLN A 16 -11.30 -12.35 -14.71
CA GLN A 16 -10.52 -11.81 -15.83
C GLN A 16 -10.73 -10.31 -16.01
N GLN A 17 -11.95 -9.81 -15.84
CA GLN A 17 -12.23 -8.36 -15.94
C GLN A 17 -11.56 -7.60 -14.79
N ILE A 18 -11.59 -8.15 -13.59
CA ILE A 18 -10.90 -7.55 -12.42
C ILE A 18 -9.39 -7.56 -12.64
N LEU A 19 -8.82 -8.67 -13.07
CA LEU A 19 -7.40 -8.77 -13.37
C LEU A 19 -6.96 -7.72 -14.41
N ASN A 20 -7.72 -7.60 -15.49
CA ASN A 20 -7.45 -6.61 -16.54
C ASN A 20 -7.59 -5.17 -16.01
N GLY A 21 -8.63 -4.91 -15.23
CA GLY A 21 -8.87 -3.59 -14.63
C GLY A 21 -7.80 -3.19 -13.61
N CYS A 22 -7.20 -4.17 -12.92
CA CYS A 22 -6.13 -3.95 -11.93
C CYS A 22 -4.71 -3.99 -12.55
N GLY A 23 -4.59 -4.04 -13.87
CA GLY A 23 -3.30 -4.06 -14.57
C GLY A 23 -2.50 -5.34 -14.31
N PHE A 24 -3.16 -6.47 -14.12
CA PHE A 24 -2.50 -7.76 -13.94
C PHE A 24 -1.69 -8.14 -15.19
N ASP A 25 -0.45 -8.54 -14.96
CA ASP A 25 0.45 -9.03 -16.01
C ASP A 25 0.61 -10.54 -15.86
N GLN A 26 -0.09 -11.28 -16.72
CA GLN A 26 -0.05 -12.74 -16.70
C GLN A 26 1.33 -13.28 -17.04
N GLN A 27 2.05 -12.68 -17.96
CA GLN A 27 3.38 -13.15 -18.36
C GLN A 27 4.36 -12.99 -17.20
N GLN A 28 4.35 -11.85 -16.54
CA GLN A 28 5.17 -11.59 -15.35
C GLN A 28 4.81 -12.55 -14.21
N HIS A 29 3.52 -12.79 -13.98
CA HIS A 29 3.04 -13.74 -12.97
C HIS A 29 3.58 -15.15 -13.20
N GLU A 30 3.47 -15.66 -14.42
CA GLU A 30 3.96 -17.00 -14.77
C GLU A 30 5.50 -17.08 -14.72
N ALA A 31 6.21 -16.01 -15.05
CA ALA A 31 7.65 -15.96 -14.89
C ALA A 31 8.05 -16.05 -13.39
N ILE A 32 7.42 -15.27 -12.52
CA ILE A 32 7.65 -15.33 -11.07
C ILE A 32 7.30 -16.73 -10.52
N ARG A 33 6.19 -17.31 -10.95
CA ARG A 33 5.79 -18.65 -10.55
C ARG A 33 6.83 -19.70 -10.94
N SER A 34 7.32 -19.65 -12.18
CA SER A 34 8.39 -20.52 -12.66
C SER A 34 9.69 -20.36 -11.85
N ASP A 35 10.04 -19.11 -11.51
CA ASP A 35 11.23 -18.80 -10.73
C ASP A 35 11.13 -19.32 -9.29
N LEU A 36 9.95 -19.21 -8.68
CA LEU A 36 9.68 -19.79 -7.36
C LEU A 36 9.77 -21.33 -7.38
N GLN A 37 9.15 -21.97 -8.38
CA GLN A 37 9.17 -23.44 -8.52
C GLN A 37 10.57 -23.99 -8.77
N SER A 38 11.38 -23.30 -9.56
CA SER A 38 12.76 -23.69 -9.86
C SER A 38 13.76 -23.28 -8.77
N GLY A 39 13.31 -22.56 -7.74
CA GLY A 39 14.18 -22.07 -6.68
C GLY A 39 15.13 -20.95 -7.10
N ARG A 40 14.88 -20.29 -8.24
CA ARG A 40 15.66 -19.12 -8.67
C ARG A 40 15.41 -17.89 -7.79
N ILE A 41 14.22 -17.77 -7.26
CA ILE A 41 13.85 -16.77 -6.26
C ILE A 41 13.22 -17.44 -5.04
N GLY A 42 13.30 -16.80 -3.89
CA GLY A 42 12.73 -17.31 -2.65
C GLY A 42 13.53 -16.88 -1.42
N LEU A 43 13.20 -17.44 -0.25
CA LEU A 43 13.87 -17.12 0.99
C LEU A 43 15.37 -17.43 0.99
N ALA A 44 15.77 -18.49 0.30
CA ALA A 44 17.17 -18.90 0.22
C ALA A 44 18.04 -17.88 -0.53
N GLN A 45 17.50 -17.25 -1.56
CA GLN A 45 18.17 -16.25 -2.37
C GLN A 45 18.11 -14.85 -1.74
N ASN A 46 17.20 -14.65 -0.81
CA ASN A 46 16.99 -13.36 -0.13
C ASN A 46 17.79 -13.24 1.17
N ARG A 47 18.95 -13.88 1.22
CA ARG A 47 19.88 -13.83 2.34
C ARG A 47 20.98 -12.83 2.05
N LEU A 48 21.45 -12.18 3.12
CA LEU A 48 22.65 -11.36 3.03
C LEU A 48 23.87 -12.25 2.69
N PRO A 49 24.80 -11.78 1.86
CA PRO A 49 26.04 -12.49 1.61
C PRO A 49 26.81 -12.77 2.91
N ASN A 50 27.45 -13.95 3.00
CA ASN A 50 28.17 -14.35 4.21
C ASN A 50 29.36 -13.45 4.56
N ASN A 51 29.85 -12.67 3.62
CA ASN A 51 30.93 -11.71 3.79
C ASN A 51 30.43 -10.30 4.13
N MET A 52 29.13 -10.10 4.31
CA MET A 52 28.55 -8.81 4.70
C MET A 52 28.71 -8.63 6.20
N THR A 53 29.24 -7.49 6.60
CA THR A 53 29.29 -7.07 7.99
C THR A 53 28.08 -6.19 8.28
N LEU A 54 27.34 -6.51 9.32
CA LEU A 54 26.27 -5.69 9.86
C LEU A 54 26.82 -4.89 11.02
N GLU A 55 26.76 -3.58 10.90
CA GLU A 55 27.15 -2.66 11.97
C GLU A 55 25.95 -1.81 12.35
N ASP A 56 25.95 -1.34 13.59
CA ASP A 56 24.96 -0.38 14.04
C ASP A 56 25.24 1.00 13.42
N ILE A 57 24.21 1.84 13.30
CA ILE A 57 24.36 3.20 12.79
C ILE A 57 25.24 4.03 13.72
N LYS A 58 26.08 4.89 13.14
CA LYS A 58 26.96 5.79 13.84
C LYS A 58 26.43 7.23 13.78
N PRO A 59 26.89 8.14 14.65
CA PRO A 59 26.44 9.53 14.65
C PRO A 59 26.61 10.27 13.30
N GLU A 60 27.57 9.87 12.49
CA GLU A 60 27.80 10.42 11.16
C GLU A 60 26.79 9.93 10.08
N ASP A 61 26.06 8.86 10.37
CA ASP A 61 25.13 8.24 9.43
C ASP A 61 23.72 8.88 9.47
N PHE A 62 23.46 9.77 10.42
CA PHE A 62 22.16 10.42 10.56
C PHE A 62 22.25 11.86 11.03
N ILE A 63 21.20 12.63 10.76
CA ILE A 63 21.04 13.98 11.26
C ILE A 63 19.98 13.98 12.36
N GLU A 64 20.37 14.32 13.59
CA GLU A 64 19.45 14.45 14.72
C GLU A 64 18.64 15.75 14.60
N THR A 65 17.39 15.63 14.16
CA THR A 65 16.51 16.78 13.92
C THR A 65 15.82 17.31 15.18
N ARG A 66 15.81 16.57 16.29
CA ARG A 66 15.22 17.01 17.57
C ARG A 66 16.03 18.10 18.24
N SER A 67 17.34 18.13 18.01
CA SER A 67 18.22 19.20 18.47
C SER A 67 18.16 20.48 17.63
N GLY A 68 17.36 20.45 16.55
CA GLY A 68 17.21 21.51 15.58
C GLY A 68 17.87 21.18 14.24
N ILE A 69 17.32 21.78 13.18
CA ILE A 69 17.88 21.68 11.83
C ILE A 69 18.71 22.95 11.58
N PRO A 70 19.92 22.88 10.99
CA PRO A 70 20.68 24.05 10.61
C PRO A 70 19.84 25.03 9.76
N ALA A 71 19.90 26.31 10.10
CA ALA A 71 19.08 27.33 9.44
C ALA A 71 19.28 27.36 7.91
N GLN A 72 20.49 27.07 7.44
CA GLN A 72 20.80 26.98 6.01
C GLN A 72 20.01 25.85 5.30
N LEU A 73 19.82 24.71 5.96
CA LEU A 73 19.04 23.61 5.40
C LEU A 73 17.54 23.92 5.37
N ILE A 74 17.05 24.62 6.40
CA ILE A 74 15.66 25.09 6.44
C ILE A 74 15.41 26.07 5.27
N GLU A 75 16.31 27.01 5.09
CA GLU A 75 16.21 28.00 4.01
C GLU A 75 16.28 27.34 2.63
N LEU A 76 17.19 26.39 2.44
CA LEU A 76 17.28 25.61 1.20
C LEU A 76 15.96 24.85 0.90
N GLY A 77 15.37 24.24 1.93
CA GLY A 77 14.08 23.54 1.80
C GLY A 77 12.94 24.51 1.44
N HIS A 78 12.88 25.69 2.06
CA HIS A 78 11.90 26.74 1.72
C HIS A 78 12.05 27.20 0.28
N GLN A 79 13.27 27.46 -0.17
CA GLN A 79 13.54 27.85 -1.56
C GLN A 79 13.15 26.77 -2.57
N ALA A 80 13.44 25.49 -2.27
CA ALA A 80 13.05 24.38 -3.14
C ALA A 80 11.51 24.28 -3.28
N ILE A 81 10.76 24.47 -2.17
CA ILE A 81 9.29 24.50 -2.19
C ILE A 81 8.78 25.69 -2.96
N GLN A 82 9.34 26.89 -2.70
CA GLN A 82 8.96 28.12 -3.39
C GLN A 82 9.17 28.02 -4.90
N GLN A 83 10.24 27.36 -5.33
CA GLN A 83 10.57 27.12 -6.74
C GLN A 83 9.73 26.00 -7.37
N GLY A 84 8.84 25.35 -6.62
CA GLY A 84 8.02 24.26 -7.15
C GLY A 84 8.77 22.93 -7.36
N LYS A 85 9.93 22.75 -6.73
CA LYS A 85 10.78 21.57 -6.94
C LYS A 85 10.36 20.35 -6.13
N VAL A 86 9.44 20.48 -5.18
CA VAL A 86 9.11 19.43 -4.21
C VAL A 86 7.68 18.95 -4.39
N GLY A 87 7.49 17.65 -4.52
CA GLY A 87 6.21 16.97 -4.45
C GLY A 87 6.16 15.96 -3.30
N VAL A 88 4.96 15.54 -2.92
CA VAL A 88 4.73 14.56 -1.85
C VAL A 88 3.99 13.35 -2.39
N VAL A 89 4.46 12.17 -2.03
CA VAL A 89 3.78 10.89 -2.29
C VAL A 89 3.36 10.29 -0.96
N THR A 90 2.07 10.08 -0.77
CA THR A 90 1.51 9.40 0.41
C THR A 90 1.01 8.01 0.03
N LEU A 91 1.52 7.00 0.73
CA LEU A 91 1.15 5.60 0.51
C LEU A 91 -0.23 5.32 1.13
N ALA A 92 -1.27 5.27 0.30
CA ALA A 92 -2.67 5.14 0.71
C ALA A 92 -3.35 3.84 0.27
N ALA A 93 -2.57 2.86 -0.18
CA ALA A 93 -3.08 1.58 -0.69
C ALA A 93 -3.59 0.64 0.42
N GLY A 94 -3.32 0.94 1.68
CA GLY A 94 -3.61 0.05 2.82
C GLY A 94 -5.08 -0.02 3.18
N VAL A 95 -5.61 -1.26 3.26
CA VAL A 95 -6.87 -1.56 3.95
C VAL A 95 -6.56 -1.85 5.42
N GLY A 96 -7.21 -1.16 6.33
CA GLY A 96 -6.98 -1.27 7.77
C GLY A 96 -7.50 -2.57 8.38
N SER A 97 -7.13 -3.73 7.82
CA SER A 97 -7.67 -5.04 8.22
C SER A 97 -7.46 -5.35 9.70
N ARG A 98 -6.32 -4.97 10.25
CA ARG A 98 -6.01 -5.17 11.68
C ARG A 98 -6.85 -4.31 12.63
N TRP A 99 -7.40 -3.20 12.15
CA TRP A 99 -8.21 -2.30 12.99
C TRP A 99 -9.67 -2.71 13.08
N THR A 100 -10.11 -3.56 12.19
CA THR A 100 -11.52 -3.91 11.99
C THR A 100 -11.74 -5.42 11.99
N GLU A 101 -10.83 -6.17 12.63
CA GLU A 101 -10.91 -7.63 12.71
C GLU A 101 -11.15 -8.28 11.33
N GLY A 102 -10.51 -7.73 10.29
CA GLY A 102 -10.60 -8.23 8.92
C GLY A 102 -11.72 -7.65 8.07
N ALA A 103 -12.61 -6.81 8.62
CA ALA A 103 -13.66 -6.19 7.81
C ALA A 103 -13.12 -5.28 6.70
N GLY A 104 -11.89 -4.79 6.87
CA GLY A 104 -11.22 -3.92 5.90
C GLY A 104 -11.91 -2.56 5.77
N VAL A 105 -11.15 -1.50 5.99
CA VAL A 105 -11.56 -0.13 5.69
C VAL A 105 -10.44 0.56 4.97
N CYS A 106 -10.74 1.51 4.11
CA CYS A 106 -9.70 2.35 3.54
C CYS A 106 -9.01 3.12 4.66
N LYS A 107 -7.79 2.67 5.05
CA LYS A 107 -7.04 3.22 6.18
C LYS A 107 -6.86 4.73 6.05
N ALA A 108 -6.60 5.22 4.86
CA ALA A 108 -6.38 6.63 4.59
C ALA A 108 -7.59 7.51 4.92
N LEU A 109 -8.80 6.94 4.88
CA LEU A 109 -10.06 7.63 5.19
C LEU A 109 -10.51 7.45 6.65
N HIS A 110 -9.78 6.64 7.44
CA HIS A 110 -10.16 6.39 8.83
C HIS A 110 -10.02 7.67 9.67
N PRO A 111 -11.07 8.06 10.42
CA PRO A 111 -11.03 9.23 11.29
C PRO A 111 -10.28 8.91 12.58
N PHE A 112 -8.95 8.96 12.53
CA PHE A 112 -8.06 8.43 13.57
C PHE A 112 -7.88 9.37 14.78
N ASN A 113 -8.10 10.66 14.62
CA ASN A 113 -7.87 11.62 15.69
C ASN A 113 -8.84 12.80 15.63
N ARG A 114 -9.00 13.48 16.76
CA ARG A 114 -9.88 14.65 16.91
C ARG A 114 -9.06 15.93 16.97
N PHE A 115 -9.22 16.77 15.95
CA PHE A 115 -8.60 18.10 15.87
C PHE A 115 -9.69 19.17 15.80
N SER A 116 -9.58 20.19 16.61
CA SER A 116 -10.55 21.32 16.68
C SER A 116 -12.01 20.85 16.78
N GLY A 117 -12.25 19.86 17.65
CA GLY A 117 -13.60 19.34 17.92
C GLY A 117 -14.16 18.37 16.88
N ARG A 118 -13.47 18.09 15.78
CA ARG A 118 -13.92 17.21 14.70
C ARG A 118 -12.93 16.07 14.46
N HIS A 119 -13.44 14.87 14.24
CA HIS A 119 -12.61 13.74 13.80
C HIS A 119 -12.09 13.98 12.39
N ARG A 120 -10.81 13.66 12.16
CA ARG A 120 -10.11 13.86 10.89
C ARG A 120 -9.48 12.55 10.42
N SER A 121 -9.58 12.31 9.13
CA SER A 121 -8.90 11.20 8.47
C SER A 121 -7.42 11.51 8.21
N PHE A 122 -6.64 10.47 7.89
CA PHE A 122 -5.24 10.66 7.51
C PHE A 122 -5.11 11.56 6.27
N ILE A 123 -5.95 11.36 5.25
CA ILE A 123 -5.94 12.23 4.05
C ILE A 123 -6.16 13.69 4.42
N GLU A 124 -7.17 13.99 5.26
CA GLU A 124 -7.43 15.37 5.70
C GLU A 124 -6.21 15.99 6.37
N VAL A 125 -5.54 15.23 7.24
CA VAL A 125 -4.36 15.74 7.96
C VAL A 125 -3.18 15.94 7.01
N HIS A 126 -2.91 15.00 6.09
CA HIS A 126 -1.84 15.15 5.11
C HIS A 126 -2.06 16.35 4.19
N LEU A 127 -3.27 16.53 3.67
CA LEU A 127 -3.59 17.68 2.82
C LEU A 127 -3.57 19.01 3.60
N ALA A 128 -3.97 19.00 4.87
CA ALA A 128 -3.87 20.19 5.72
C ALA A 128 -2.40 20.58 6.00
N LYS A 129 -1.53 19.60 6.26
CA LYS A 129 -0.08 19.82 6.39
C LYS A 129 0.51 20.38 5.09
N ASN A 130 0.20 19.75 3.95
CA ASN A 130 0.64 20.22 2.64
C ASN A 130 0.23 21.68 2.42
N ARG A 131 -1.05 22.02 2.58
CA ARG A 131 -1.56 23.37 2.43
C ARG A 131 -0.87 24.37 3.36
N LYS A 132 -0.65 23.96 4.63
CA LYS A 132 0.08 24.82 5.58
C LYS A 132 1.50 25.10 5.10
N THR A 133 2.25 24.06 4.75
CA THR A 133 3.64 24.18 4.28
C THR A 133 3.72 24.99 2.97
N SER A 134 2.81 24.75 2.03
CA SER A 134 2.72 25.53 0.79
C SER A 134 2.52 27.02 1.06
N ASN A 135 1.63 27.37 2.00
CA ASN A 135 1.37 28.75 2.39
C ASN A 135 2.57 29.35 3.12
N ASP A 136 3.16 28.65 4.09
CA ASP A 136 4.30 29.12 4.88
C ASP A 136 5.52 29.41 3.99
N CYS A 137 5.73 28.59 2.95
CA CYS A 137 6.84 28.75 2.00
C CYS A 137 6.47 29.58 0.76
N ASN A 138 5.22 30.05 0.65
CA ASN A 138 4.71 30.74 -0.55
C ASN A 138 4.98 29.95 -1.84
N GLY A 139 4.74 28.62 -1.80
CA GLY A 139 5.01 27.68 -2.91
C GLY A 139 3.85 26.73 -3.16
N SER A 140 4.04 25.84 -4.12
CA SER A 140 3.07 24.82 -4.51
C SER A 140 3.71 23.45 -4.38
N ILE A 141 3.03 22.54 -3.66
CA ILE A 141 3.51 21.17 -3.43
C ILE A 141 2.48 20.18 -4.01
N PRO A 142 2.70 19.61 -5.19
CA PRO A 142 1.84 18.57 -5.72
C PRO A 142 1.85 17.35 -4.80
N HIS A 143 0.68 16.74 -4.59
CA HIS A 143 0.47 15.64 -3.67
C HIS A 143 -0.12 14.43 -4.38
N VAL A 144 0.56 13.30 -4.34
CA VAL A 144 0.09 12.04 -4.90
C VAL A 144 -0.35 11.10 -3.77
N PHE A 145 -1.53 10.51 -3.92
CA PHE A 145 -1.94 9.35 -3.13
C PHE A 145 -1.81 8.09 -3.98
N THR A 146 -0.98 7.15 -3.53
CA THR A 146 -0.94 5.83 -4.16
C THR A 146 -2.05 4.97 -3.58
N THR A 147 -2.78 4.29 -4.43
CA THR A 147 -3.96 3.50 -4.06
C THR A 147 -3.80 2.05 -4.49
N SER A 148 -4.69 1.18 -4.04
CA SER A 148 -4.84 -0.18 -4.53
C SER A 148 -6.23 -0.37 -5.12
N TYR A 149 -6.46 -1.48 -5.81
CA TYR A 149 -7.78 -1.86 -6.30
C TYR A 149 -8.87 -1.89 -5.20
N LEU A 150 -8.46 -1.95 -3.91
CA LEU A 150 -9.39 -1.92 -2.77
C LEU A 150 -9.65 -0.51 -2.23
N THR A 151 -8.78 0.45 -2.51
CA THR A 151 -8.87 1.79 -1.90
C THR A 151 -9.06 2.91 -2.90
N ASP A 152 -8.86 2.65 -4.19
CA ASP A 152 -8.87 3.68 -5.24
C ASP A 152 -10.20 4.43 -5.34
N ASP A 153 -11.30 3.71 -5.52
CA ASP A 153 -12.63 4.32 -5.67
C ASP A 153 -13.04 5.13 -4.44
N ALA A 154 -12.78 4.59 -3.24
CA ALA A 154 -13.11 5.27 -2.00
C ALA A 154 -12.33 6.57 -1.83
N ILE A 155 -11.04 6.56 -2.17
CA ILE A 155 -10.16 7.74 -2.08
C ILE A 155 -10.55 8.78 -3.13
N ARG A 156 -10.76 8.39 -4.38
CA ARG A 156 -11.19 9.30 -5.45
C ARG A 156 -12.53 9.96 -5.12
N THR A 157 -13.50 9.17 -4.66
CA THR A 157 -14.82 9.67 -4.25
C THR A 157 -14.69 10.67 -3.10
N HIS A 158 -13.88 10.35 -2.08
CA HIS A 158 -13.64 11.26 -0.96
C HIS A 158 -12.98 12.57 -1.41
N LEU A 159 -11.93 12.51 -2.20
CA LEU A 159 -11.22 13.69 -2.70
C LEU A 159 -12.13 14.57 -3.55
N SER A 160 -12.90 13.97 -4.47
CA SER A 160 -13.85 14.69 -5.32
C SER A 160 -14.96 15.35 -4.51
N THR A 161 -15.59 14.62 -3.58
CA THR A 161 -16.66 15.13 -2.71
C THR A 161 -16.20 16.32 -1.87
N HIS A 162 -14.94 16.30 -1.41
CA HIS A 162 -14.38 17.34 -0.57
C HIS A 162 -13.52 18.36 -1.35
N GLN A 163 -13.61 18.37 -2.69
CA GLN A 163 -12.87 19.30 -3.54
C GLN A 163 -11.36 19.33 -3.21
N ASN A 164 -10.76 18.16 -3.04
CA ASN A 164 -9.36 17.97 -2.65
C ASN A 164 -8.97 18.76 -1.38
N HIS A 165 -9.92 18.98 -0.48
CA HIS A 165 -9.73 19.78 0.74
C HIS A 165 -9.09 21.18 0.49
N GLY A 166 -9.41 21.76 -0.66
CA GLY A 166 -8.92 23.10 -1.06
C GLY A 166 -7.58 23.13 -1.79
N LEU A 167 -6.96 21.96 -2.04
CA LEU A 167 -5.78 21.85 -2.90
C LEU A 167 -6.22 21.60 -4.35
N LYS A 168 -6.63 22.66 -5.04
CA LYS A 168 -7.08 22.55 -6.43
C LYS A 168 -5.90 22.27 -7.35
N ASN A 169 -6.08 21.32 -8.29
CA ASN A 169 -5.11 20.96 -9.35
C ASN A 169 -3.73 20.51 -8.88
N GLN A 170 -3.60 20.11 -7.62
CA GLN A 170 -2.33 19.67 -7.04
C GLN A 170 -2.41 18.29 -6.39
N VAL A 171 -3.57 17.63 -6.49
CA VAL A 171 -3.78 16.30 -5.91
C VAL A 171 -3.97 15.30 -7.03
N TYR A 172 -3.12 14.29 -7.03
CA TYR A 172 -3.10 13.19 -7.99
C TYR A 172 -3.41 11.87 -7.27
N VAL A 173 -3.96 10.92 -7.99
CA VAL A 173 -4.19 9.57 -7.47
C VAL A 173 -3.56 8.56 -8.41
N SER A 174 -2.58 7.83 -7.90
CA SER A 174 -1.86 6.79 -8.63
C SER A 174 -2.44 5.43 -8.26
N ALA A 175 -3.24 4.85 -9.15
CA ALA A 175 -3.80 3.52 -8.94
C ALA A 175 -2.71 2.45 -9.02
N GLY A 176 -2.62 1.62 -7.98
CA GLY A 176 -1.69 0.50 -7.90
C GLY A 176 -2.12 -0.65 -8.80
N ARG A 177 -1.14 -1.31 -9.39
CA ARG A 177 -1.35 -2.53 -10.20
C ARG A 177 -1.44 -3.75 -9.29
N SER A 178 -2.11 -4.78 -9.79
CA SER A 178 -1.96 -6.14 -9.24
C SER A 178 -0.89 -6.89 -10.05
N ILE A 179 0.15 -7.39 -9.38
CA ILE A 179 1.23 -8.14 -10.05
C ILE A 179 1.04 -9.63 -10.03
N GLY A 180 0.11 -10.15 -9.25
CA GLY A 180 -0.06 -11.59 -9.17
C GLY A 180 -1.37 -12.02 -8.55
N MET A 181 -1.68 -13.29 -8.75
CA MET A 181 -2.72 -14.00 -8.03
C MET A 181 -2.12 -14.77 -6.88
N ARG A 182 -2.87 -14.93 -5.81
CA ARG A 182 -2.47 -15.80 -4.71
C ARG A 182 -2.50 -17.24 -5.16
N MET A 183 -1.41 -17.95 -4.93
CA MET A 183 -1.34 -19.38 -5.22
C MET A 183 -1.97 -20.23 -4.11
N ILE A 184 -1.99 -19.69 -2.89
CA ILE A 184 -2.55 -20.38 -1.72
C ILE A 184 -3.39 -19.35 -0.96
N PRO A 185 -4.60 -19.70 -0.50
CA PRO A 185 -5.40 -18.83 0.35
C PRO A 185 -4.62 -18.44 1.61
N MET A 186 -4.67 -17.17 1.97
CA MET A 186 -4.05 -16.72 3.22
C MET A 186 -4.99 -16.98 4.40
N ILE A 187 -4.42 -17.26 5.56
CA ILE A 187 -5.20 -17.50 6.79
C ILE A 187 -6.13 -16.33 7.09
N ARG A 188 -5.70 -15.09 6.84
CA ARG A 188 -6.54 -13.89 7.02
C ARG A 188 -7.76 -13.84 6.08
N ASP A 189 -7.77 -14.62 5.02
CA ASP A 189 -8.94 -14.74 4.14
C ASP A 189 -10.06 -15.55 4.83
N LEU A 190 -9.70 -16.27 5.87
CA LEU A 190 -10.59 -17.00 6.75
C LEU A 190 -10.84 -16.15 7.99
N ARG A 191 -11.96 -15.51 8.08
CA ARG A 191 -12.31 -14.47 9.07
C ARG A 191 -12.08 -14.82 10.54
N PHE A 192 -11.86 -16.08 10.89
CA PHE A 192 -11.70 -16.55 12.27
C PHE A 192 -10.27 -16.98 12.61
N LEU A 193 -9.31 -16.87 11.68
CA LEU A 193 -7.93 -17.32 11.88
C LEU A 193 -6.94 -16.20 11.55
N TRP A 194 -7.14 -15.05 12.18
CA TRP A 194 -6.34 -13.88 11.91
C TRP A 194 -4.92 -14.00 12.42
N GLU A 195 -3.96 -13.75 11.58
CA GLU A 195 -2.58 -13.55 12.01
C GLU A 195 -2.43 -12.26 12.83
N GLU A 196 -3.27 -11.27 12.57
CA GLU A 196 -3.31 -10.01 13.31
C GLU A 196 -3.69 -10.16 14.79
N THR A 197 -4.43 -11.20 15.14
CA THR A 197 -4.66 -11.55 16.56
C THR A 197 -3.43 -12.11 17.26
N ALA A 198 -2.36 -12.36 16.50
CA ALA A 198 -1.09 -12.86 17.03
C ALA A 198 -0.35 -11.91 17.97
N GLN A 199 -0.76 -10.66 18.05
CA GLN A 199 -0.23 -9.73 19.07
C GLN A 199 -0.79 -10.03 20.48
N GLN A 200 -1.79 -10.88 20.60
CA GLN A 200 -2.18 -11.43 21.88
C GLN A 200 -1.16 -12.49 22.30
N ILE A 201 -0.70 -12.39 23.52
CA ILE A 201 0.13 -13.44 24.12
C ILE A 201 -0.77 -14.67 24.27
N LEU A 202 -0.62 -15.59 23.33
CA LEU A 202 -1.32 -16.87 23.35
C LEU A 202 -0.61 -17.78 24.35
N ASP A 203 -1.37 -18.54 25.14
CA ASP A 203 -0.79 -19.63 25.90
C ASP A 203 -0.33 -20.77 24.97
N GLU A 204 0.48 -21.68 25.50
CA GLU A 204 1.08 -22.77 24.70
C GLU A 204 0.03 -23.65 24.00
N GLN A 205 -1.11 -23.87 24.64
CA GLN A 205 -2.19 -24.68 24.10
C GLN A 205 -2.91 -23.96 22.95
N GLN A 206 -3.18 -22.69 23.09
CA GLN A 206 -3.78 -21.85 22.06
C GLN A 206 -2.85 -21.72 20.85
N GLN A 207 -1.54 -21.60 21.09
CA GLN A 207 -0.56 -21.56 20.01
C GLN A 207 -0.49 -22.87 19.23
N LYS A 208 -0.48 -24.02 19.91
CA LYS A 208 -0.53 -25.36 19.26
C LYS A 208 -1.82 -25.55 18.44
N MET A 209 -2.96 -25.14 18.98
CA MET A 209 -4.24 -25.20 18.25
C MET A 209 -4.20 -24.33 16.98
N ARG A 210 -3.64 -23.14 17.08
CA ARG A 210 -3.50 -22.22 15.95
C ARG A 210 -2.56 -22.78 14.87
N GLU A 211 -1.42 -23.33 15.26
CA GLU A 211 -0.46 -23.94 14.33
C GLU A 211 -1.06 -25.18 13.65
N SER A 212 -1.81 -26.00 14.37
CA SER A 212 -2.52 -27.15 13.82
C SER A 212 -3.58 -26.73 12.80
N ALA A 213 -4.39 -25.73 13.11
CA ALA A 213 -5.39 -25.18 12.19
C ALA A 213 -4.73 -24.61 10.93
N ARG A 214 -3.63 -23.88 11.09
CA ARG A 214 -2.84 -23.36 9.96
C ARG A 214 -2.31 -24.46 9.06
N ALA A 215 -1.74 -25.52 9.65
CA ALA A 215 -1.22 -26.65 8.91
C ALA A 215 -2.32 -27.40 8.14
N ALA A 216 -3.49 -27.56 8.76
CA ALA A 216 -4.65 -28.19 8.12
C ALA A 216 -5.13 -27.36 6.89
N LEU A 217 -5.21 -26.04 7.03
CA LEU A 217 -5.61 -25.13 5.94
C LEU A 217 -4.60 -25.12 4.79
N MET A 218 -3.31 -25.11 5.10
CA MET A 218 -2.26 -25.21 4.08
C MET A 218 -2.30 -26.55 3.37
N GLY A 219 -2.56 -27.64 4.11
CA GLY A 219 -2.76 -28.96 3.55
C GLY A 219 -3.97 -29.01 2.59
N TRP A 220 -5.07 -28.46 3.01
CA TRP A 220 -6.27 -28.35 2.18
C TRP A 220 -6.03 -27.51 0.92
N ALA A 221 -5.42 -26.33 1.04
CA ALA A 221 -5.13 -25.47 -0.09
C ALA A 221 -4.23 -26.16 -1.13
N LYS A 222 -3.23 -26.94 -0.69
CA LYS A 222 -2.39 -27.73 -1.59
C LYS A 222 -3.17 -28.84 -2.31
N GLN A 223 -4.10 -29.50 -1.61
CA GLN A 223 -4.95 -30.53 -2.23
C GLN A 223 -5.90 -29.96 -3.27
N MET A 224 -6.37 -28.73 -3.08
CA MET A 224 -7.27 -28.03 -4.01
C MET A 224 -6.55 -27.42 -5.22
N GLY A 225 -5.21 -27.59 -5.33
CA GLY A 225 -4.44 -27.16 -6.50
C GLY A 225 -3.89 -25.76 -6.42
N GLU A 226 -3.01 -25.49 -5.50
CA GLU A 226 -2.10 -24.31 -5.43
C GLU A 226 -2.59 -23.03 -6.13
N GLY A 227 -3.87 -22.69 -5.98
CA GLY A 227 -4.42 -21.46 -6.54
C GLY A 227 -4.74 -21.46 -8.03
N THR A 228 -4.74 -22.61 -8.67
CA THR A 228 -5.16 -22.73 -10.08
C THR A 228 -6.68 -22.62 -10.25
N ASP A 229 -7.42 -22.82 -9.19
CA ASP A 229 -8.88 -22.74 -9.19
C ASP A 229 -9.37 -21.90 -8.01
N TYR A 230 -9.88 -20.70 -8.32
CA TYR A 230 -10.42 -19.74 -7.35
C TYR A 230 -11.94 -19.65 -7.39
N VAL A 231 -12.63 -20.68 -7.92
CA VAL A 231 -14.08 -20.67 -8.11
C VAL A 231 -14.86 -20.37 -6.83
N ASP A 232 -14.34 -20.81 -5.68
CA ASP A 232 -14.99 -20.64 -4.37
C ASP A 232 -14.52 -19.36 -3.62
N ASN A 233 -13.65 -18.57 -4.23
CA ASN A 233 -13.15 -17.34 -3.63
C ASN A 233 -13.79 -16.11 -4.27
N LEU A 234 -13.98 -15.06 -3.48
CA LEU A 234 -14.32 -13.76 -4.04
C LEU A 234 -13.17 -13.30 -4.94
N PRO A 235 -13.44 -12.77 -6.14
CA PRO A 235 -12.40 -12.38 -7.08
C PRO A 235 -11.32 -11.49 -6.48
N HIS A 236 -11.69 -10.53 -5.63
CA HIS A 236 -10.74 -9.66 -4.94
C HIS A 236 -9.80 -10.37 -3.96
N GLN A 237 -10.15 -11.57 -3.50
CA GLN A 237 -9.29 -12.38 -2.63
C GLN A 237 -8.22 -13.15 -3.42
N CYS A 238 -8.43 -13.30 -4.72
CA CYS A 238 -7.51 -14.03 -5.60
C CYS A 238 -6.31 -13.21 -6.04
N ILE A 239 -6.36 -11.89 -5.90
CA ILE A 239 -5.31 -10.97 -6.35
C ILE A 239 -4.62 -10.30 -5.17
N HIS A 240 -3.40 -9.84 -5.40
CA HIS A 240 -2.67 -9.04 -4.42
C HIS A 240 -2.03 -7.81 -5.08
N PRO A 241 -1.98 -6.68 -4.37
CA PRO A 241 -1.34 -5.48 -4.87
C PRO A 241 0.18 -5.64 -4.88
N VAL A 242 0.84 -4.79 -5.62
CA VAL A 242 2.29 -4.56 -5.50
C VAL A 242 2.63 -4.06 -4.09
N GLY A 243 3.82 -4.36 -3.62
CA GLY A 243 4.31 -3.79 -2.36
C GLY A 243 4.65 -2.30 -2.49
N HIS A 244 4.82 -1.62 -1.36
CA HIS A 244 5.09 -0.17 -1.31
C HIS A 244 6.33 0.26 -2.12
N TRP A 245 7.33 -0.59 -2.25
CA TRP A 245 8.53 -0.32 -3.04
C TRP A 245 8.24 -0.13 -4.54
N TYR A 246 7.11 -0.65 -5.03
CA TYR A 246 6.72 -0.57 -6.44
C TYR A 246 5.86 0.66 -6.75
N GLU A 247 5.40 1.38 -5.75
CA GLU A 247 4.46 2.50 -5.92
C GLU A 247 5.06 3.64 -6.74
N VAL A 248 6.33 3.97 -6.52
CA VAL A 248 7.01 5.02 -7.31
C VAL A 248 7.25 4.58 -8.76
N PRO A 249 7.83 3.39 -9.06
CA PRO A 249 7.85 2.86 -10.42
C PRO A 249 6.48 2.80 -11.09
N ASN A 250 5.43 2.47 -10.33
CA ASN A 250 4.06 2.42 -10.84
C ASN A 250 3.56 3.79 -11.32
N MET A 251 3.97 4.89 -10.69
CA MET A 251 3.63 6.24 -11.14
C MET A 251 4.20 6.56 -12.53
N LEU A 252 5.33 5.96 -12.91
CA LEU A 252 5.84 6.03 -14.28
C LEU A 252 4.96 5.24 -15.24
N LEU A 253 4.60 4.02 -14.88
CA LEU A 253 3.85 3.10 -15.72
C LEU A 253 2.41 3.57 -15.99
N ASN A 254 1.77 4.20 -15.01
CA ASN A 254 0.40 4.71 -15.14
C ASN A 254 0.34 6.17 -15.64
N GLY A 255 1.50 6.79 -15.92
CA GLY A 255 1.59 8.14 -16.50
C GLY A 255 1.42 9.29 -15.50
N ILE A 256 1.18 9.03 -14.22
CA ILE A 256 0.97 10.08 -13.21
C ILE A 256 2.22 10.95 -13.05
N LEU A 257 3.41 10.36 -13.04
CA LEU A 257 4.64 11.15 -12.94
C LEU A 257 4.83 12.05 -14.17
N ASN A 258 4.53 11.56 -15.37
CA ASN A 258 4.58 12.37 -16.59
C ASN A 258 3.59 13.55 -16.53
N GLN A 259 2.38 13.29 -16.02
CA GLN A 259 1.39 14.36 -15.81
C GLN A 259 1.91 15.41 -14.82
N MET A 260 2.44 14.98 -13.67
CA MET A 260 2.99 15.90 -12.67
C MET A 260 4.13 16.76 -13.24
N LEU A 261 5.05 16.17 -14.01
CA LEU A 261 6.16 16.91 -14.65
C LEU A 261 5.67 17.85 -15.76
N SER A 262 4.55 17.51 -16.41
CA SER A 262 3.92 18.43 -17.38
C SER A 262 3.25 19.61 -16.69
N ASP A 263 2.58 19.37 -15.57
CA ASP A 263 1.87 20.39 -14.80
C ASP A 263 2.85 21.27 -13.98
N GLN A 264 4.00 20.71 -13.60
CA GLN A 264 5.04 21.36 -12.80
C GLN A 264 6.44 20.94 -13.28
N PRO A 265 6.97 21.57 -14.33
CA PRO A 265 8.24 21.20 -14.94
C PRO A 265 9.47 21.33 -14.03
N GLU A 266 9.37 22.17 -13.00
CA GLU A 266 10.44 22.40 -12.01
C GLU A 266 10.55 21.29 -10.96
N LEU A 267 9.66 20.29 -10.98
CA LEU A 267 9.62 19.21 -9.99
C LEU A 267 10.90 18.35 -10.07
N GLU A 268 11.67 18.32 -8.99
CA GLU A 268 12.94 17.58 -8.87
C GLU A 268 12.91 16.51 -7.77
N TYR A 269 12.12 16.73 -6.72
CA TYR A 269 12.13 15.90 -5.51
C TYR A 269 10.76 15.37 -5.18
N LEU A 270 10.68 14.07 -4.86
CA LEU A 270 9.48 13.43 -4.32
C LEU A 270 9.74 12.97 -2.88
N MET A 271 9.01 13.55 -1.95
CA MET A 271 9.04 13.15 -0.54
C MET A 271 8.03 12.04 -0.31
N LEU A 272 8.50 10.87 0.11
CA LEU A 272 7.66 9.72 0.41
C LEU A 272 7.18 9.78 1.86
N HIS A 273 5.88 9.53 2.05
CA HIS A 273 5.19 9.56 3.37
C HIS A 273 4.57 8.21 3.70
#